data_9be9caa96f465cd8a252fb231306cb45
#
_entry.id   9be9caa96f465cd8a252fb231306cb45
#
_cell.length_a   1.000
_cell.length_b   1.000
_cell.length_c   1.000
_cell.angle_alpha   90.00
_cell.angle_beta   90.00
_cell.angle_gamma   90.00
#
_symmetry.space_group_name_H-M   'P 1'
#
loop_
_entity.id
_entity.type
_entity.pdbx_description
1 polymer ?
#
loop_
_entity_poly.entity_id
_entity_poly.type
_entity_poly.pdbx_seq_one_letter_code
_entity_poly.pdbx_strand_id
1 'polypeptide(L)'
;MKFLKQVSDYAKDSFQAAKYIGQGLAVTFDHMGRRPVTVQYPYEKLIPSERYRGRIHFEFDKCISCEVCVRVCPINLPVVDWEFNKEQKKKKLNHYSIDFGVCIFCGNCVEYCPTNCLSMTEEYELSAYDRHELNYDSVALGRLPEKVTLDPMVQPMRELAYLPKGVTDPHDLPKGSQRAGRRPEDILEDIEAEKAERETASAESENN
;
A
#
# COMPACT_ATOMS: atom_id res chain seq x y z
N MET A 1 3.06 65.02 20.13
CA MET A 1 3.23 64.23 18.86
C MET A 1 3.56 62.75 19.06
N LYS A 2 4.28 62.31 20.09
CA LYS A 2 4.60 60.87 20.35
C LYS A 2 3.36 60.00 20.62
N PHE A 3 2.38 60.49 21.36
CA PHE A 3 1.15 59.77 21.70
C PHE A 3 0.28 59.43 20.46
N LEU A 4 0.08 60.39 19.58
CA LEU A 4 -0.71 60.18 18.34
C LEU A 4 -0.06 59.14 17.41
N LYS A 5 1.28 59.12 17.35
CA LYS A 5 2.02 58.14 16.58
C LYS A 5 1.88 56.76 17.18
N GLN A 6 1.93 56.61 18.47
CA GLN A 6 1.78 55.36 19.22
C GLN A 6 0.37 54.78 19.04
N VAL A 7 -0.68 55.59 19.05
CA VAL A 7 -2.07 55.17 18.78
C VAL A 7 -2.24 54.73 17.32
N SER A 8 -1.62 55.46 16.38
CA SER A 8 -1.65 55.10 14.96
C SER A 8 -0.95 53.75 14.69
N ASP A 9 0.18 53.50 15.34
CA ASP A 9 0.94 52.25 15.18
C ASP A 9 0.16 51.09 15.77
N TYR A 10 -0.43 51.24 16.95
CA TYR A 10 -1.32 50.22 17.56
C TYR A 10 -2.54 49.91 16.71
N ALA A 11 -3.15 50.91 16.10
CA ALA A 11 -4.28 50.71 15.20
C ALA A 11 -3.89 49.91 13.93
N LYS A 12 -2.70 50.22 13.37
CA LYS A 12 -2.18 49.43 12.23
C LYS A 12 -1.90 47.98 12.58
N ASP A 13 -1.23 47.74 13.71
CA ASP A 13 -0.91 46.40 14.20
C ASP A 13 -2.20 45.59 14.47
N SER A 14 -3.21 46.26 15.10
CA SER A 14 -4.51 45.62 15.33
C SER A 14 -5.23 45.26 14.03
N PHE A 15 -5.20 46.13 13.04
CA PHE A 15 -5.80 45.88 11.72
C PHE A 15 -5.06 44.75 10.99
N GLN A 16 -3.74 44.71 11.08
CA GLN A 16 -2.92 43.68 10.48
C GLN A 16 -3.18 42.30 11.15
N ALA A 17 -3.29 42.26 12.48
CA ALA A 17 -3.66 41.07 13.21
C ALA A 17 -5.05 40.57 12.82
N ALA A 18 -6.05 41.44 12.73
CA ALA A 18 -7.40 41.10 12.27
C ALA A 18 -7.39 40.54 10.84
N LYS A 19 -6.57 41.08 9.95
CA LYS A 19 -6.40 40.59 8.59
C LYS A 19 -5.84 39.16 8.57
N TYR A 20 -4.80 38.87 9.36
CA TYR A 20 -4.24 37.53 9.44
C TYR A 20 -5.20 36.50 10.02
N ILE A 21 -5.97 36.87 11.04
CA ILE A 21 -7.04 36.04 11.58
C ILE A 21 -8.10 35.75 10.52
N GLY A 22 -8.51 36.79 9.78
CA GLY A 22 -9.46 36.65 8.68
C GLY A 22 -8.96 35.74 7.55
N GLN A 23 -7.68 35.82 7.21
CA GLN A 23 -7.07 34.92 6.23
C GLN A 23 -7.07 33.46 6.71
N GLY A 24 -6.72 33.24 7.98
CA GLY A 24 -6.77 31.89 8.56
C GLY A 24 -8.17 31.30 8.56
N LEU A 25 -9.18 32.09 8.91
CA LEU A 25 -10.58 31.69 8.84
C LEU A 25 -11.03 31.37 7.40
N ALA A 26 -10.62 32.18 6.43
CA ALA A 26 -10.94 31.96 5.02
C ALA A 26 -10.37 30.62 4.50
N VAL A 27 -9.12 30.29 4.86
CA VAL A 27 -8.50 29.00 4.52
C VAL A 27 -9.26 27.83 5.15
N THR A 28 -9.63 27.96 6.42
CA THR A 28 -10.38 26.91 7.12
C THR A 28 -11.75 26.71 6.49
N PHE A 29 -12.42 27.81 6.12
CA PHE A 29 -13.73 27.77 5.48
C PHE A 29 -13.66 27.12 4.09
N ASP A 30 -12.63 27.41 3.30
CA ASP A 30 -12.39 26.77 2.01
C ASP A 30 -12.19 25.25 2.15
N HIS A 31 -11.46 24.82 3.20
CA HIS A 31 -11.26 23.39 3.48
C HIS A 31 -12.53 22.68 3.96
N MET A 32 -13.49 23.39 4.54
CA MET A 32 -14.76 22.80 4.98
C MET A 32 -15.61 22.27 3.83
N GLY A 33 -15.45 22.87 2.63
CA GLY A 33 -16.12 22.41 1.41
C GLY A 33 -15.39 21.27 0.67
N ARG A 34 -14.17 20.92 1.07
CA ARG A 34 -13.38 19.87 0.43
C ARG A 34 -13.76 18.49 0.94
N ARG A 35 -13.56 17.48 0.08
CA ARG A 35 -13.76 16.09 0.49
C ARG A 35 -12.72 15.67 1.55
N PRO A 36 -13.10 14.86 2.55
CA PRO A 36 -12.17 14.37 3.56
C PRO A 36 -11.11 13.46 2.92
N VAL A 37 -9.84 13.63 3.31
CA VAL A 37 -8.70 12.83 2.86
C VAL A 37 -8.42 11.66 3.82
N THR A 38 -8.97 11.72 5.02
CA THR A 38 -8.74 10.72 6.06
C THR A 38 -9.49 9.42 5.79
N VAL A 39 -8.81 8.30 5.94
CA VAL A 39 -9.39 6.95 5.90
C VAL A 39 -9.99 6.63 7.26
N GLN A 40 -11.23 6.21 7.31
CA GLN A 40 -11.93 5.87 8.56
C GLN A 40 -11.72 4.39 8.91
N TYR A 41 -10.48 4.04 9.25
CA TYR A 41 -10.18 2.70 9.75
C TYR A 41 -10.90 2.46 11.10
N PRO A 42 -11.50 1.28 11.37
CA PRO A 42 -11.46 0.04 10.58
C PRO A 42 -12.58 -0.10 9.53
N TYR A 43 -13.51 0.85 9.45
CA TYR A 43 -14.65 0.77 8.51
C TYR A 43 -14.22 0.91 7.05
N GLU A 44 -13.14 1.66 6.82
CA GLU A 44 -12.52 1.81 5.53
C GLU A 44 -11.07 1.38 5.61
N LYS A 45 -10.64 0.51 4.71
CA LYS A 45 -9.26 0.02 4.64
C LYS A 45 -8.59 0.54 3.37
N LEU A 46 -7.30 0.85 3.48
CA LEU A 46 -6.48 1.13 2.31
C LEU A 46 -6.27 -0.16 1.53
N ILE A 47 -6.40 -0.08 0.21
CA ILE A 47 -6.06 -1.18 -0.69
C ILE A 47 -4.55 -1.08 -0.94
N PRO A 48 -3.76 -2.06 -0.49
CA PRO A 48 -2.34 -2.09 -0.75
C PRO A 48 -2.06 -2.29 -2.25
N SER A 49 -0.92 -1.78 -2.73
CA SER A 49 -0.49 -2.03 -4.10
C SER A 49 -0.05 -3.49 -4.29
N GLU A 50 -0.04 -4.00 -5.52
CA GLU A 50 0.44 -5.36 -5.86
C GLU A 50 1.88 -5.64 -5.41
N ARG A 51 2.69 -4.59 -5.22
CA ARG A 51 4.07 -4.69 -4.73
C ARG A 51 4.17 -4.59 -3.21
N TYR A 52 3.05 -4.63 -2.52
CA TYR A 52 3.04 -4.56 -1.07
C TYR A 52 3.67 -5.81 -0.46
N ARG A 53 4.48 -5.62 0.58
CA ARG A 53 5.13 -6.70 1.32
C ARG A 53 4.39 -6.94 2.62
N GLY A 54 3.26 -7.62 2.52
CA GLY A 54 2.47 -8.03 3.67
C GLY A 54 2.85 -9.41 4.17
N ARG A 55 1.89 -10.13 4.75
CA ARG A 55 2.11 -11.46 5.29
C ARG A 55 2.63 -12.43 4.22
N ILE A 56 3.60 -13.23 4.56
CA ILE A 56 4.10 -14.29 3.68
C ILE A 56 3.08 -15.44 3.67
N HIS A 57 2.67 -15.86 2.48
CA HIS A 57 1.87 -17.06 2.25
C HIS A 57 2.78 -18.21 1.81
N PHE A 58 2.53 -19.40 2.31
CA PHE A 58 3.33 -20.58 2.05
C PHE A 58 2.49 -21.72 1.50
N GLU A 59 2.90 -22.28 0.35
CA GLU A 59 2.31 -23.45 -0.27
C GLU A 59 3.15 -24.69 0.06
N PHE A 60 2.65 -25.51 0.98
CA PHE A 60 3.36 -26.67 1.49
C PHE A 60 3.73 -27.68 0.39
N ASP A 61 2.82 -27.94 -0.54
CA ASP A 61 2.98 -28.98 -1.59
C ASP A 61 4.08 -28.62 -2.60
N LYS A 62 4.39 -27.34 -2.79
CA LYS A 62 5.43 -26.88 -3.70
C LYS A 62 6.82 -26.88 -3.08
N CYS A 63 6.92 -26.99 -1.76
CA CYS A 63 8.19 -26.87 -1.04
C CYS A 63 9.05 -28.13 -1.17
N ILE A 64 10.31 -27.95 -1.59
CA ILE A 64 11.31 -29.04 -1.70
C ILE A 64 12.31 -29.06 -0.55
N SER A 65 12.08 -28.32 0.51
CA SER A 65 12.96 -28.24 1.70
C SER A 65 14.43 -27.92 1.36
N CYS A 66 14.63 -26.96 0.44
CA CYS A 66 15.98 -26.59 -0.01
C CYS A 66 16.74 -25.63 0.93
N GLU A 67 16.06 -25.09 1.95
CA GLU A 67 16.59 -24.15 2.97
C GLU A 67 17.19 -22.85 2.37
N VAL A 68 16.90 -22.52 1.12
CA VAL A 68 17.36 -21.26 0.50
C VAL A 68 16.77 -20.08 1.24
N CYS A 69 15.48 -20.15 1.62
CA CYS A 69 14.79 -19.11 2.37
C CYS A 69 15.45 -18.78 3.72
N VAL A 70 16.05 -19.77 4.38
CA VAL A 70 16.81 -19.56 5.62
C VAL A 70 18.11 -18.84 5.33
N ARG A 71 18.88 -19.29 4.33
CA ARG A 71 20.20 -18.73 3.98
C ARG A 71 20.14 -17.31 3.44
N VAL A 72 19.10 -16.95 2.71
CA VAL A 72 18.94 -15.58 2.16
C VAL A 72 18.32 -14.61 3.15
N CYS A 73 17.76 -15.13 4.25
CA CYS A 73 17.19 -14.31 5.29
C CYS A 73 18.31 -13.61 6.08
N PRO A 74 18.32 -12.27 6.21
CA PRO A 74 19.38 -11.55 6.92
C PRO A 74 19.48 -11.89 8.41
N ILE A 75 18.42 -12.47 8.96
CA ILE A 75 18.32 -12.85 10.39
C ILE A 75 18.15 -14.37 10.58
N ASN A 76 18.25 -15.17 9.52
CA ASN A 76 18.04 -16.63 9.56
C ASN A 76 16.74 -17.05 10.25
N LEU A 77 15.65 -16.31 10.01
CA LEU A 77 14.40 -16.45 10.75
C LEU A 77 13.58 -17.70 10.41
N PRO A 78 13.36 -18.10 9.12
CA PRO A 78 12.53 -19.24 8.79
C PRO A 78 13.08 -20.52 9.39
N VAL A 79 12.23 -21.27 10.08
CA VAL A 79 12.57 -22.60 10.61
C VAL A 79 12.05 -23.63 9.63
N VAL A 80 12.96 -24.49 9.15
CA VAL A 80 12.64 -25.55 8.18
C VAL A 80 13.10 -26.87 8.77
N ASP A 81 12.14 -27.71 9.16
CA ASP A 81 12.41 -29.06 9.65
C ASP A 81 12.02 -30.09 8.58
N TRP A 82 12.96 -30.96 8.26
CA TRP A 82 12.76 -31.96 7.22
C TRP A 82 13.43 -33.29 7.56
N GLU A 83 12.86 -34.36 7.04
CA GLU A 83 13.45 -35.70 7.14
C GLU A 83 13.79 -36.24 5.76
N PHE A 84 14.85 -37.05 5.70
CA PHE A 84 15.22 -37.72 4.46
C PHE A 84 14.46 -39.04 4.33
N ASN A 85 13.51 -39.08 3.39
CA ASN A 85 12.85 -40.35 3.06
C ASN A 85 13.75 -41.22 2.21
N LYS A 86 14.22 -42.34 2.77
CA LYS A 86 15.14 -43.29 2.14
C LYS A 86 14.51 -44.02 0.95
N GLU A 87 13.20 -44.26 0.98
CA GLU A 87 12.47 -44.96 -0.07
C GLU A 87 12.32 -44.14 -1.34
N GLN A 88 11.96 -42.87 -1.16
CA GLN A 88 11.77 -41.91 -2.27
C GLN A 88 13.02 -41.15 -2.65
N LYS A 89 14.11 -41.25 -1.86
CA LYS A 89 15.36 -40.48 -1.99
C LYS A 89 15.11 -38.96 -2.08
N LYS A 90 14.09 -38.47 -1.38
CA LYS A 90 13.67 -37.06 -1.34
C LYS A 90 13.59 -36.56 0.09
N LYS A 91 13.83 -35.26 0.25
CA LYS A 91 13.56 -34.55 1.51
C LYS A 91 12.04 -34.42 1.67
N LYS A 92 11.52 -34.77 2.83
CA LYS A 92 10.14 -34.54 3.21
C LYS A 92 10.09 -33.43 4.24
N LEU A 93 9.35 -32.37 3.97
CA LEU A 93 9.13 -31.29 4.92
C LEU A 93 8.19 -31.78 6.04
N ASN A 94 8.63 -31.63 7.28
CA ASN A 94 7.81 -31.95 8.45
C ASN A 94 7.21 -30.69 9.05
N HIS A 95 8.02 -29.64 9.21
CA HIS A 95 7.59 -28.40 9.82
C HIS A 95 8.21 -27.19 9.13
N TYR A 96 7.43 -26.12 9.02
CA TYR A 96 7.87 -24.82 8.53
C TYR A 96 7.22 -23.74 9.36
N SER A 97 8.00 -22.80 9.88
CA SER A 97 7.45 -21.67 10.62
C SER A 97 8.22 -20.38 10.40
N ILE A 98 7.52 -19.27 10.54
CA ILE A 98 8.05 -17.91 10.49
C ILE A 98 7.46 -17.11 11.64
N ASP A 99 8.33 -16.50 12.45
CA ASP A 99 7.90 -15.57 13.49
C ASP A 99 7.77 -14.14 12.90
N PHE A 100 6.54 -13.69 12.68
CA PHE A 100 6.28 -12.34 12.20
C PHE A 100 6.56 -11.25 13.23
N GLY A 101 6.72 -11.58 14.50
CA GLY A 101 7.16 -10.64 15.53
C GLY A 101 8.61 -10.17 15.37
N VAL A 102 9.41 -10.89 14.57
CA VAL A 102 10.82 -10.59 14.29
C VAL A 102 11.07 -10.33 12.79
N CYS A 103 10.17 -10.82 11.92
CA CYS A 103 10.31 -10.71 10.47
C CYS A 103 10.33 -9.23 10.02
N ILE A 104 11.32 -8.87 9.19
CA ILE A 104 11.46 -7.52 8.63
C ILE A 104 10.75 -7.34 7.28
N PHE A 105 10.00 -8.33 6.81
CA PHE A 105 9.26 -8.32 5.54
C PHE A 105 10.10 -7.88 4.32
N CYS A 106 11.37 -8.25 4.27
CA CYS A 106 12.28 -7.86 3.18
C CYS A 106 11.96 -8.52 1.83
N GLY A 107 11.27 -9.68 1.84
CA GLY A 107 10.88 -10.40 0.62
C GLY A 107 11.94 -11.30 0.01
N ASN A 108 13.17 -11.33 0.53
CA ASN A 108 14.26 -12.14 -0.04
C ASN A 108 13.91 -13.63 -0.12
N CYS A 109 13.24 -14.17 0.91
CA CYS A 109 12.81 -15.57 0.92
C CYS A 109 11.82 -15.91 -0.21
N VAL A 110 11.02 -14.95 -0.64
CA VAL A 110 10.08 -15.09 -1.76
C VAL A 110 10.82 -15.02 -3.08
N GLU A 111 11.68 -14.03 -3.28
CA GLU A 111 12.41 -13.80 -4.53
C GLU A 111 13.37 -14.95 -4.87
N TYR A 112 14.04 -15.48 -3.86
CA TYR A 112 15.03 -16.56 -4.05
C TYR A 112 14.45 -17.97 -3.94
N CYS A 113 13.14 -18.12 -3.80
CA CYS A 113 12.50 -19.43 -3.73
C CYS A 113 12.48 -20.11 -5.12
N PRO A 114 13.18 -21.23 -5.34
CA PRO A 114 13.26 -21.87 -6.66
C PRO A 114 11.93 -22.48 -7.12
N THR A 115 11.04 -22.80 -6.19
CA THR A 115 9.75 -23.43 -6.48
C THR A 115 8.57 -22.46 -6.37
N ASN A 116 8.84 -21.19 -6.05
CA ASN A 116 7.82 -20.18 -5.80
C ASN A 116 6.74 -20.65 -4.80
N CYS A 117 7.15 -21.39 -3.78
CA CYS A 117 6.24 -21.83 -2.72
C CYS A 117 5.92 -20.74 -1.70
N LEU A 118 6.67 -19.63 -1.73
CA LEU A 118 6.46 -18.46 -0.91
C LEU A 118 5.95 -17.32 -1.78
N SER A 119 4.95 -16.58 -1.29
CA SER A 119 4.42 -15.39 -1.95
C SER A 119 4.12 -14.31 -0.92
N MET A 120 4.23 -13.03 -1.34
CA MET A 120 3.78 -11.90 -0.51
C MET A 120 2.28 -11.70 -0.72
N THR A 121 1.59 -11.37 0.34
CA THR A 121 0.15 -11.06 0.29
C THR A 121 -0.10 -9.60 0.62
N GLU A 122 -1.31 -9.16 0.43
CA GLU A 122 -1.76 -7.80 0.77
C GLU A 122 -2.14 -7.68 2.26
N GLU A 123 -2.09 -8.78 3.02
CA GLU A 123 -2.49 -8.81 4.43
C GLU A 123 -1.45 -8.12 5.31
N TYR A 124 -1.89 -7.09 6.06
CA TYR A 124 -1.06 -6.31 6.97
C TYR A 124 -1.57 -6.29 8.41
N GLU A 125 -2.77 -6.81 8.65
CA GLU A 125 -3.39 -6.82 9.97
C GLU A 125 -2.89 -8.03 10.77
N LEU A 126 -1.68 -7.91 11.30
CA LEU A 126 -1.00 -8.98 12.06
C LEU A 126 -0.87 -8.62 13.55
N SER A 127 -1.67 -7.69 14.06
CA SER A 127 -1.62 -7.33 15.47
C SER A 127 -2.17 -8.45 16.35
N ALA A 128 -1.43 -8.82 17.39
CA ALA A 128 -1.81 -9.81 18.37
C ALA A 128 -1.51 -9.30 19.78
N TYR A 129 -2.20 -9.82 20.79
CA TYR A 129 -1.94 -9.47 22.20
C TYR A 129 -0.71 -10.19 22.75
N ASP A 130 -0.43 -11.39 22.27
CA ASP A 130 0.76 -12.17 22.63
C ASP A 130 1.68 -12.32 21.42
N ARG A 131 2.98 -12.01 21.60
CA ARG A 131 3.96 -12.16 20.53
C ARG A 131 4.11 -13.60 20.05
N HIS A 132 3.79 -14.61 20.88
CA HIS A 132 3.86 -16.02 20.50
C HIS A 132 2.81 -16.40 19.45
N GLU A 133 1.70 -15.67 19.37
CA GLU A 133 0.69 -15.83 18.32
C GLU A 133 1.20 -15.42 16.93
N LEU A 134 2.28 -14.63 16.88
CA LEU A 134 2.91 -14.20 15.63
C LEU A 134 3.87 -15.25 15.06
N ASN A 135 4.14 -16.32 15.77
CA ASN A 135 4.90 -17.46 15.25
C ASN A 135 3.98 -18.37 14.44
N TYR A 136 3.91 -18.15 13.14
CA TYR A 136 3.03 -18.86 12.24
C TYR A 136 3.67 -20.15 11.75
N ASP A 137 2.98 -21.25 11.96
CA ASP A 137 3.32 -22.58 11.44
C ASP A 137 2.91 -22.74 9.95
N SER A 138 3.21 -23.89 9.38
CA SER A 138 2.88 -24.21 7.99
C SER A 138 1.39 -24.12 7.68
N VAL A 139 0.51 -24.42 8.64
CA VAL A 139 -0.94 -24.36 8.48
C VAL A 139 -1.42 -22.92 8.47
N ALA A 140 -0.94 -22.11 9.42
CA ALA A 140 -1.28 -20.69 9.50
C ALA A 140 -0.75 -19.90 8.30
N LEU A 141 0.47 -20.23 7.82
CA LEU A 141 1.06 -19.62 6.63
C LEU A 141 0.33 -20.03 5.34
N GLY A 142 -0.22 -21.25 5.29
CA GLY A 142 -0.98 -21.76 4.14
C GLY A 142 -2.39 -21.19 4.03
N ARG A 143 -2.88 -20.50 5.07
CA ARG A 143 -4.17 -19.82 5.01
C ARG A 143 -4.15 -18.74 3.91
N LEU A 144 -5.08 -18.84 2.98
CA LEU A 144 -5.26 -17.78 1.97
C LEU A 144 -5.55 -16.45 2.67
N PRO A 145 -4.94 -15.36 2.19
CA PRO A 145 -5.24 -14.05 2.74
C PRO A 145 -6.73 -13.76 2.56
N GLU A 146 -7.32 -13.26 3.62
CA GLU A 146 -8.67 -12.71 3.53
C GLU A 146 -8.60 -11.51 2.57
N LYS A 147 -9.13 -11.69 1.36
CA LYS A 147 -9.32 -10.55 0.47
C LYS A 147 -10.24 -9.59 1.22
N VAL A 148 -9.76 -8.37 1.39
CA VAL A 148 -10.61 -7.28 1.90
C VAL A 148 -11.79 -7.22 0.93
N THR A 149 -12.89 -7.85 1.31
CA THR A 149 -14.14 -7.73 0.57
C THR A 149 -14.53 -6.29 0.71
N LEU A 150 -14.36 -5.58 -0.39
CA LEU A 150 -14.85 -4.23 -0.56
C LEU A 150 -16.32 -4.25 -0.15
N ASP A 151 -16.64 -3.61 0.96
CA ASP A 151 -18.04 -3.37 1.28
C ASP A 151 -18.60 -2.54 0.12
N PRO A 152 -19.53 -3.12 -0.71
CA PRO A 152 -19.93 -2.49 -1.96
C PRO A 152 -20.59 -1.13 -1.77
N MET A 153 -20.91 -0.77 -0.53
CA MET A 153 -21.55 0.50 -0.22
C MET A 153 -20.60 1.65 0.15
N VAL A 154 -19.42 1.35 0.67
CA VAL A 154 -18.53 2.39 1.23
C VAL A 154 -17.29 2.62 0.37
N GLN A 155 -16.71 1.58 -0.23
CA GLN A 155 -15.44 1.65 -0.93
C GLN A 155 -15.52 2.23 -2.36
N PRO A 156 -16.52 1.93 -3.22
CA PRO A 156 -16.56 2.50 -4.57
C PRO A 156 -16.64 4.03 -4.57
N MET A 157 -17.27 4.61 -3.56
CA MET A 157 -17.36 6.08 -3.47
C MET A 157 -16.02 6.74 -3.13
N ARG A 158 -15.13 6.04 -2.45
CA ARG A 158 -13.86 6.61 -2.01
C ARG A 158 -12.73 6.39 -2.99
N GLU A 159 -12.67 5.24 -3.63
CA GLU A 159 -11.79 5.02 -4.80
C GLU A 159 -12.10 6.05 -5.89
N LEU A 160 -13.37 6.24 -6.21
CA LEU A 160 -13.83 7.26 -7.15
C LEU A 160 -13.56 8.70 -6.67
N ALA A 161 -13.33 8.93 -5.38
CA ALA A 161 -13.00 10.25 -4.85
C ALA A 161 -11.53 10.64 -5.07
N TYR A 162 -10.66 9.66 -5.19
CA TYR A 162 -9.23 9.86 -5.50
C TYR A 162 -8.90 9.74 -6.99
N LEU A 163 -9.78 9.11 -7.76
CA LEU A 163 -9.60 8.99 -9.18
C LEU A 163 -10.09 10.26 -9.89
N PRO A 164 -9.35 10.76 -10.87
CA PRO A 164 -9.84 11.81 -11.76
C PRO A 164 -11.16 11.40 -12.42
N LYS A 165 -12.03 12.36 -12.73
CA LYS A 165 -13.28 12.07 -13.42
C LYS A 165 -12.98 11.39 -14.74
N GLY A 166 -13.54 10.19 -14.96
CA GLY A 166 -13.35 9.39 -16.18
C GLY A 166 -12.40 8.19 -16.03
N VAL A 167 -11.71 8.07 -14.90
CA VAL A 167 -10.92 6.87 -14.57
C VAL A 167 -11.75 5.97 -13.69
N THR A 168 -12.02 4.77 -14.14
CA THR A 168 -12.82 3.77 -13.41
C THR A 168 -11.98 2.75 -12.65
N ASP A 169 -10.70 2.62 -13.02
CA ASP A 169 -9.77 1.69 -12.40
C ASP A 169 -8.49 2.43 -11.94
N PRO A 170 -8.01 2.23 -10.69
CA PRO A 170 -6.72 2.77 -10.23
C PRO A 170 -5.52 2.34 -11.08
N HIS A 171 -5.62 1.22 -11.79
CA HIS A 171 -4.58 0.74 -12.71
C HIS A 171 -4.50 1.53 -14.02
N ASP A 172 -5.56 2.26 -14.38
CA ASP A 172 -5.59 3.09 -15.58
C ASP A 172 -4.88 4.45 -15.39
N LEU A 173 -4.35 4.71 -14.21
CA LEU A 173 -3.57 5.92 -13.93
C LEU A 173 -2.19 5.84 -14.60
N PRO A 174 -1.73 6.87 -15.29
CA PRO A 174 -0.43 6.89 -15.94
C PRO A 174 0.69 6.73 -14.91
N LYS A 175 1.74 5.99 -15.30
CA LYS A 175 2.92 5.76 -14.46
C LYS A 175 3.54 7.09 -14.06
N GLY A 176 3.46 7.44 -12.79
CA GLY A 176 3.98 8.69 -12.23
C GLY A 176 2.91 9.62 -11.65
N SER A 177 1.62 9.35 -11.87
CA SER A 177 0.51 10.11 -11.26
C SER A 177 0.44 9.95 -9.74
N GLN A 178 1.07 8.91 -9.21
CA GLN A 178 1.15 8.62 -7.75
C GLN A 178 2.11 9.55 -6.99
N ARG A 179 2.73 10.54 -7.65
CA ARG A 179 3.54 11.53 -6.94
C ARG A 179 2.61 12.49 -6.20
N ALA A 180 2.71 12.47 -4.88
CA ALA A 180 2.02 13.42 -4.01
C ALA A 180 2.20 14.85 -4.52
N GLY A 181 1.10 15.55 -4.84
CA GLY A 181 1.11 16.95 -5.23
C GLY A 181 0.61 17.27 -6.65
N ARG A 182 0.32 16.28 -7.50
CA ARG A 182 -0.31 16.57 -8.81
C ARG A 182 -1.81 16.83 -8.65
N ARG A 183 -2.30 17.83 -9.35
CA ARG A 183 -3.73 18.12 -9.41
C ARG A 183 -4.44 17.04 -10.25
N PRO A 184 -5.71 16.72 -9.94
CA PRO A 184 -6.49 15.76 -10.74
C PRO A 184 -6.59 16.12 -12.23
N GLU A 185 -6.54 17.41 -12.54
CA GLU A 185 -6.59 17.94 -13.91
C GLU A 185 -5.33 17.55 -14.71
N ASP A 186 -4.15 17.69 -14.09
CA ASP A 186 -2.86 17.31 -14.71
C ASP A 186 -2.79 15.79 -15.00
N ILE A 187 -3.46 14.97 -14.18
CA ILE A 187 -3.54 13.52 -14.36
C ILE A 187 -4.46 13.16 -15.53
N LEU A 188 -5.57 13.87 -15.71
CA LEU A 188 -6.49 13.65 -16.82
C LEU A 188 -5.85 13.97 -18.17
N GLU A 189 -5.09 15.06 -18.25
CA GLU A 189 -4.36 15.44 -19.46
C GLU A 189 -3.34 14.36 -19.85
N ASP A 190 -2.61 13.80 -18.87
CA ASP A 190 -1.67 12.70 -19.11
C ASP A 190 -2.36 11.41 -19.63
N ILE A 191 -3.56 11.09 -19.09
CA ILE A 191 -4.35 9.92 -19.51
C ILE A 191 -4.88 10.11 -20.94
N GLU A 192 -5.35 11.29 -21.27
CA GLU A 192 -5.85 11.61 -22.62
C GLU A 192 -4.72 11.56 -23.67
N ALA A 193 -3.54 12.07 -23.30
CA ALA A 193 -2.35 11.99 -24.15
C ALA A 193 -1.92 10.55 -24.40
N GLU A 194 -1.87 9.71 -23.37
CA GLU A 194 -1.48 8.30 -23.49
C GLU A 194 -2.50 7.47 -24.29
N LYS A 195 -3.80 7.79 -24.20
CA LYS A 195 -4.83 7.17 -25.03
C LYS A 195 -4.69 7.56 -26.51
N ALA A 196 -4.42 8.82 -26.80
CA ALA A 196 -4.20 9.30 -28.14
C ALA A 196 -2.96 8.65 -28.77
N GLU A 197 -1.88 8.47 -28.02
CA GLU A 197 -0.68 7.75 -28.49
C GLU A 197 -0.97 6.27 -28.81
N ARG A 198 -1.76 5.60 -27.96
CA ARG A 198 -2.16 4.20 -28.20
C ARG A 198 -3.05 4.04 -29.43
N GLU A 199 -3.97 4.97 -29.66
CA GLU A 199 -4.83 4.97 -30.84
C GLU A 199 -4.03 5.18 -32.14
N THR A 200 -3.06 6.09 -32.11
CA THR A 200 -2.16 6.31 -33.26
C THR A 200 -1.26 5.11 -33.52
N ALA A 201 -0.70 4.49 -32.48
CA ALA A 201 0.13 3.30 -32.61
C ALA A 201 -0.67 2.08 -33.13
N SER A 202 -1.95 1.93 -32.75
CA SER A 202 -2.81 0.86 -33.26
C SER A 202 -3.17 1.09 -34.73
N ALA A 203 -3.43 2.32 -35.14
CA ALA A 203 -3.72 2.67 -36.54
C ALA A 203 -2.50 2.47 -37.46
N GLU A 204 -1.29 2.70 -36.98
CA GLU A 204 -0.06 2.43 -37.73
C GLU A 204 0.23 0.94 -37.87
N SER A 205 -0.18 0.09 -36.90
CA SER A 205 -0.02 -1.36 -36.94
C SER A 205 -1.01 -2.05 -37.93
N GLU A 206 -2.16 -1.45 -38.19
CA GLU A 206 -3.14 -1.96 -39.16
C GLU A 206 -2.81 -1.60 -40.61
N ASN A 207 -1.94 -0.60 -40.84
CA ASN A 207 -1.56 -0.17 -42.19
C ASN A 207 -0.21 -0.76 -42.70
N ASN A 208 0.43 -1.65 -41.95
CA ASN A 208 1.65 -2.37 -42.32
C ASN A 208 1.37 -3.88 -42.44
#